data_1987bd1ba0aba3f07fb56bde643b98a8
#
_entry.id   1987bd1ba0aba3f07fb56bde643b98a8
#
_cell.length_a   1.000
_cell.length_b   1.000
_cell.length_c   1.000
_cell.angle_alpha   90.00
_cell.angle_beta   90.00
_cell.angle_gamma   90.00
#
_symmetry.space_group_name_H-M   'P 1'
#
loop_
_entity.id
_entity.type
_entity.pdbx_description
1 polymer ?
#
loop_
_entity_poly.entity_id
_entity_poly.type
_entity_poly.pdbx_seq_one_letter_code
_entity_poly.pdbx_strand_id
1 'polypeptide(L)'
;MKRIIPTILLLLSLTGCYNSGEPRERVLKIYNWADYIGEGVLEDFQAYYKEQTGENIRIVYQTFDINEIMLTKIEKGHEDFDVVCPSEYIIERMLKKHLLLPIDTNFAHSPNYMKNVAPFIREQINKLSQPGEEASRYAVCYMWGTAGLLYNRAYVPDSVAASWDCLW
;
A
#
# COMPACT_ATOMS: atom_id res chain seq x y z
N MET A 1 -31.94 24.59 45.21
CA MET A 1 -31.00 23.48 45.19
C MET A 1 -31.41 22.28 44.27
N LYS A 2 -32.68 22.08 43.91
CA LYS A 2 -33.17 20.90 43.11
C LYS A 2 -32.87 20.96 41.60
N ARG A 3 -32.40 22.08 41.03
CA ARG A 3 -32.13 22.24 39.57
C ARG A 3 -30.64 22.17 39.16
N ILE A 4 -29.71 22.13 40.12
CA ILE A 4 -28.27 22.09 39.88
C ILE A 4 -27.79 20.64 39.65
N ILE A 5 -28.41 19.68 40.32
CA ILE A 5 -28.02 18.26 40.23
C ILE A 5 -28.16 17.68 38.82
N PRO A 6 -29.28 17.89 38.06
CA PRO A 6 -29.38 17.37 36.69
C PRO A 6 -28.41 18.04 35.70
N THR A 7 -28.03 19.30 35.93
CA THR A 7 -27.07 20.02 35.07
C THR A 7 -25.64 19.49 35.26
N ILE A 8 -25.26 19.15 36.48
CA ILE A 8 -23.97 18.52 36.78
C ILE A 8 -23.90 17.10 36.23
N LEU A 9 -25.00 16.35 36.29
CA LEU A 9 -25.06 14.99 35.72
C LEU A 9 -24.94 15.01 34.18
N LEU A 10 -25.48 16.01 33.52
CA LEU A 10 -25.39 16.19 32.05
C LEU A 10 -23.97 16.61 31.62
N LEU A 11 -23.25 17.40 32.41
CA LEU A 11 -21.86 17.77 32.16
C LEU A 11 -20.90 16.61 32.35
N LEU A 12 -21.15 15.70 33.26
CA LEU A 12 -20.33 14.50 33.47
C LEU A 12 -20.49 13.46 32.34
N SER A 13 -21.61 13.46 31.60
CA SER A 13 -21.80 12.57 30.46
C SER A 13 -21.06 12.99 29.17
N LEU A 14 -20.53 14.21 29.13
CA LEU A 14 -19.77 14.73 27.97
C LEU A 14 -18.26 14.43 28.04
N THR A 15 -17.76 13.89 29.14
CA THR A 15 -16.34 13.52 29.28
C THR A 15 -16.02 12.08 28.83
N GLY A 16 -17.01 11.36 28.26
CA GLY A 16 -16.92 9.94 27.93
C GLY A 16 -16.26 9.57 26.62
N CYS A 17 -15.69 10.51 25.84
CA CYS A 17 -14.94 10.19 24.63
C CYS A 17 -13.46 10.54 24.78
N TYR A 18 -12.82 10.02 25.81
CA TYR A 18 -11.37 9.90 25.80
C TYR A 18 -11.05 8.70 24.87
N ASN A 19 -10.73 9.03 23.64
CA ASN A 19 -10.30 8.04 22.65
C ASN A 19 -8.90 7.55 23.09
N SER A 20 -8.88 6.48 23.90
CA SER A 20 -7.65 5.76 24.30
C SER A 20 -7.05 4.98 23.11
N GLY A 21 -7.26 5.48 21.90
CA GLY A 21 -6.67 4.96 20.70
C GLY A 21 -5.15 5.09 20.76
N GLU A 22 -4.47 4.07 20.29
CA GLU A 22 -3.02 4.09 20.13
C GLU A 22 -2.61 5.30 19.28
N PRO A 23 -1.52 6.01 19.62
CA PRO A 23 -1.04 7.14 18.83
C PRO A 23 -0.87 6.76 17.35
N ARG A 24 -1.27 7.65 16.43
CA ARG A 24 -1.23 7.37 14.99
C ARG A 24 0.17 6.98 14.51
N GLU A 25 1.19 7.53 15.12
CA GLU A 25 2.62 7.29 14.85
C GLU A 25 3.04 5.85 15.16
N ARG A 26 2.25 5.11 15.95
CA ARG A 26 2.48 3.69 16.28
C ARG A 26 1.59 2.74 15.50
N VAL A 27 0.91 3.24 14.48
CA VAL A 27 0.01 2.44 13.64
C VAL A 27 0.50 2.48 12.20
N LEU A 28 0.84 1.32 11.64
CA LEU A 28 1.16 1.13 10.22
C LEU A 28 -0.07 0.61 9.48
N LYS A 29 -0.60 1.39 8.57
CA LYS A 29 -1.75 1.03 7.74
C LYS A 29 -1.28 0.57 6.36
N ILE A 30 -1.52 -0.70 6.06
CA ILE A 30 -1.14 -1.33 4.80
C ILE A 30 -2.40 -1.69 4.01
N TYR A 31 -2.40 -1.38 2.71
CA TYR A 31 -3.49 -1.72 1.80
C TYR A 31 -2.92 -2.50 0.61
N ASN A 32 -3.21 -3.80 0.54
CA ASN A 32 -2.57 -4.74 -0.37
C ASN A 32 -3.60 -5.66 -1.05
N TRP A 33 -3.17 -6.43 -2.02
CA TRP A 33 -3.94 -7.54 -2.58
C TRP A 33 -4.14 -8.64 -1.54
N ALA A 34 -5.28 -9.36 -1.62
CA ALA A 34 -5.67 -10.35 -0.62
C ALA A 34 -4.61 -11.44 -0.39
N ASP A 35 -4.02 -11.94 -1.48
CA ASP A 35 -3.14 -13.12 -1.44
C ASP A 35 -1.65 -12.78 -1.62
N TYR A 36 -1.25 -11.52 -1.42
CA TYR A 36 0.12 -11.06 -1.73
C TYR A 36 1.05 -11.04 -0.52
N ILE A 37 0.62 -11.49 0.64
CA ILE A 37 1.46 -11.55 1.84
C ILE A 37 1.51 -12.96 2.40
N GLY A 38 2.71 -13.41 2.79
CA GLY A 38 2.89 -14.71 3.43
C GLY A 38 2.40 -14.72 4.87
N GLU A 39 2.06 -15.90 5.35
CA GLU A 39 1.74 -16.14 6.75
C GLU A 39 2.92 -15.74 7.64
N GLY A 40 2.67 -15.05 8.74
CA GLY A 40 3.68 -14.64 9.72
C GLY A 40 4.49 -13.38 9.36
N VAL A 41 4.42 -12.87 8.11
CA VAL A 41 5.23 -11.72 7.67
C VAL A 41 4.94 -10.45 8.47
N LEU A 42 3.68 -10.22 8.85
CA LEU A 42 3.31 -9.02 9.62
C LEU A 42 3.84 -9.08 11.05
N GLU A 43 3.78 -10.24 11.67
CA GLU A 43 4.31 -10.52 13.01
C GLU A 43 5.84 -10.43 13.02
N ASP A 44 6.50 -11.00 12.03
CA ASP A 44 7.96 -10.92 11.87
C ASP A 44 8.40 -9.48 11.68
N PHE A 45 7.65 -8.69 10.90
CA PHE A 45 7.94 -7.26 10.74
C PHE A 45 7.76 -6.48 12.05
N GLN A 46 6.72 -6.77 12.83
CA GLN A 46 6.54 -6.13 14.14
C GLN A 46 7.71 -6.45 15.09
N ALA A 47 8.17 -7.69 15.11
CA ALA A 47 9.33 -8.11 15.90
C ALA A 47 10.61 -7.40 15.44
N TYR A 48 10.86 -7.37 14.13
CA TYR A 48 11.98 -6.66 13.53
C TYR A 48 11.96 -5.16 13.87
N TYR A 49 10.80 -4.50 13.69
CA TYR A 49 10.66 -3.08 13.99
C TYR A 49 10.98 -2.77 15.44
N LYS A 50 10.47 -3.60 16.36
CA LYS A 50 10.77 -3.47 17.80
C LYS A 50 12.25 -3.65 18.11
N GLU A 51 12.92 -4.60 17.45
CA GLU A 51 14.36 -4.83 17.61
C GLU A 51 15.17 -3.61 17.13
N GLN A 52 14.80 -3.01 15.99
CA GLN A 52 15.51 -1.88 15.40
C GLN A 52 15.27 -0.56 16.12
N THR A 53 14.07 -0.33 16.65
CA THR A 53 13.66 0.99 17.19
C THR A 53 13.44 0.99 18.70
N GLY A 54 13.27 -0.18 19.31
CA GLY A 54 12.82 -0.31 20.71
C GLY A 54 11.33 -0.07 20.92
N GLU A 55 10.57 0.27 19.85
CA GLU A 55 9.16 0.61 19.91
C GLU A 55 8.27 -0.52 19.37
N ASN A 56 7.03 -0.60 19.89
CA ASN A 56 6.03 -1.48 19.29
C ASN A 56 5.25 -0.71 18.21
N ILE A 57 4.93 -1.39 17.12
CA ILE A 57 4.05 -0.89 16.07
C ILE A 57 2.84 -1.81 15.92
N ARG A 58 1.65 -1.23 15.78
CA ARG A 58 0.44 -1.97 15.45
C ARG A 58 0.20 -1.90 13.95
N ILE A 59 -0.02 -3.04 13.32
CA ILE A 59 -0.34 -3.09 11.89
C ILE A 59 -1.86 -3.18 11.70
N VAL A 60 -2.39 -2.34 10.82
CA VAL A 60 -3.74 -2.41 10.27
C VAL A 60 -3.61 -2.83 8.82
N TYR A 61 -3.86 -4.10 8.57
CA TYR A 61 -3.78 -4.67 7.23
C TYR A 61 -5.17 -4.75 6.60
N GLN A 62 -5.34 -4.11 5.44
CA GLN A 62 -6.56 -4.15 4.65
C GLN A 62 -6.25 -4.70 3.26
N THR A 63 -7.25 -5.32 2.63
CA THR A 63 -7.10 -5.90 1.30
C THR A 63 -8.07 -5.29 0.30
N PHE A 64 -7.69 -5.36 -0.98
CA PHE A 64 -8.53 -5.01 -2.11
C PHE A 64 -8.37 -6.03 -3.23
N ASP A 65 -9.36 -6.08 -4.11
CA ASP A 65 -9.40 -6.96 -5.29
C ASP A 65 -9.44 -6.16 -6.61
N ILE A 66 -9.68 -4.85 -6.54
CA ILE A 66 -9.81 -3.97 -7.71
C ILE A 66 -9.03 -2.68 -7.47
N ASN A 67 -8.06 -2.41 -8.34
CA ASN A 67 -7.20 -1.22 -8.29
C ASN A 67 -7.98 0.11 -8.26
N GLU A 68 -9.02 0.23 -9.08
CA GLU A 68 -9.81 1.47 -9.22
C GLU A 68 -10.63 1.77 -7.95
N ILE A 69 -11.10 0.72 -7.28
CA ILE A 69 -11.82 0.86 -5.99
C ILE A 69 -10.82 1.35 -4.92
N MET A 70 -9.64 0.73 -4.86
CA MET A 70 -8.56 1.13 -3.96
C MET A 70 -8.19 2.61 -4.18
N LEU A 71 -7.92 3.00 -5.43
CA LEU A 71 -7.57 4.37 -5.77
C LEU A 71 -8.69 5.36 -5.39
N THR A 72 -9.96 5.02 -5.66
CA THR A 72 -11.10 5.85 -5.30
C THR A 72 -11.23 6.05 -3.80
N LYS A 73 -10.95 5.02 -3.02
CA LYS A 73 -10.96 5.08 -1.56
C LYS A 73 -9.91 6.06 -1.02
N ILE A 74 -8.73 6.08 -1.61
CA ILE A 74 -7.67 7.03 -1.26
C ILE A 74 -8.04 8.46 -1.71
N GLU A 75 -8.43 8.65 -2.97
CA GLU A 75 -8.66 9.97 -3.55
C GLU A 75 -9.90 10.68 -2.99
N LYS A 76 -10.99 9.95 -2.80
CA LYS A 76 -12.29 10.51 -2.39
C LYS A 76 -12.63 10.22 -0.94
N GLY A 77 -12.20 9.09 -0.42
CA GLY A 77 -12.39 8.69 0.96
C GLY A 77 -11.40 9.36 1.92
N HIS A 78 -10.32 9.96 1.39
CA HIS A 78 -9.24 10.57 2.17
C HIS A 78 -8.70 9.61 3.25
N GLU A 79 -8.64 8.32 2.92
CA GLU A 79 -8.06 7.33 3.83
C GLU A 79 -6.54 7.46 3.87
N ASP A 80 -6.00 7.50 5.07
CA ASP A 80 -4.58 7.70 5.35
C ASP A 80 -3.84 6.37 5.45
N PHE A 81 -3.55 5.74 4.32
CA PHE A 81 -2.67 4.58 4.28
C PHE A 81 -1.20 4.99 4.28
N ASP A 82 -0.34 4.21 4.95
CA ASP A 82 1.10 4.41 4.95
C ASP A 82 1.76 3.67 3.79
N VAL A 83 1.25 2.49 3.46
CA VAL A 83 1.75 1.64 2.37
C VAL A 83 0.57 1.12 1.54
N VAL A 84 0.69 1.25 0.22
CA VAL A 84 -0.27 0.68 -0.74
C VAL A 84 0.48 -0.12 -1.81
N CYS A 85 -0.09 -1.24 -2.26
CA CYS A 85 0.53 -2.14 -3.25
C CYS A 85 -0.33 -2.27 -4.51
N PRO A 86 -0.53 -1.22 -5.31
CA PRO A 86 -1.28 -1.28 -6.55
C PRO A 86 -0.46 -1.83 -7.72
N SER A 87 -1.13 -2.06 -8.84
CA SER A 87 -0.46 -2.30 -10.11
C SER A 87 0.22 -1.03 -10.63
N GLU A 88 1.21 -1.21 -11.52
CA GLU A 88 2.09 -0.15 -12.02
C GLU A 88 1.33 1.03 -12.65
N TYR A 89 0.27 0.79 -13.42
CA TYR A 89 -0.51 1.86 -14.05
C TYR A 89 -1.25 2.76 -13.04
N ILE A 90 -1.57 2.21 -11.86
CA ILE A 90 -2.13 3.00 -10.75
C ILE A 90 -1.04 3.84 -10.08
N ILE A 91 0.18 3.30 -9.93
CA ILE A 91 1.32 4.08 -9.42
C ILE A 91 1.54 5.30 -10.29
N GLU A 92 1.52 5.15 -11.63
CA GLU A 92 1.61 6.28 -12.57
C GLU A 92 0.51 7.33 -12.34
N ARG A 93 -0.75 6.87 -12.13
CA ARG A 93 -1.87 7.78 -11.81
C ARG A 93 -1.69 8.49 -10.48
N MET A 94 -1.21 7.77 -9.46
CA MET A 94 -0.96 8.35 -8.13
C MET A 94 0.16 9.39 -8.16
N LEU A 95 1.23 9.15 -8.93
CA LEU A 95 2.29 10.14 -9.17
C LEU A 95 1.73 11.41 -9.83
N LYS A 96 0.98 11.26 -10.93
CA LYS A 96 0.34 12.41 -11.63
C LYS A 96 -0.59 13.24 -10.72
N LYS A 97 -1.09 12.65 -9.66
CA LYS A 97 -2.01 13.29 -8.70
C LYS A 97 -1.34 13.68 -7.38
N HIS A 98 -0.01 13.50 -7.27
CA HIS A 98 0.78 13.81 -6.07
C HIS A 98 0.22 13.13 -4.80
N LEU A 99 -0.22 11.87 -4.94
CA LEU A 99 -0.77 11.06 -3.84
C LEU A 99 0.30 10.23 -3.12
N LEU A 100 1.54 10.23 -3.58
CA LEU A 100 2.64 9.47 -3.02
C LEU A 100 3.65 10.39 -2.34
N LEU A 101 4.19 9.93 -1.23
CA LEU A 101 5.33 10.56 -0.56
C LEU A 101 6.63 9.86 -0.99
N PRO A 102 7.74 10.59 -1.10
CA PRO A 102 9.03 9.96 -1.37
C PRO A 102 9.42 9.03 -0.22
N ILE A 103 10.02 7.88 -0.57
CA ILE A 103 10.50 6.89 0.39
C ILE A 103 11.74 7.46 1.08
N ASP A 104 11.74 7.46 2.42
CA ASP A 104 12.94 7.79 3.19
C ASP A 104 13.91 6.60 3.18
N THR A 105 15.03 6.77 2.49
CA THR A 105 16.08 5.75 2.37
C THR A 105 17.07 5.77 3.54
N ASN A 106 16.92 6.70 4.48
CA ASN A 106 17.82 6.83 5.63
C ASN A 106 17.28 6.15 6.90
N PHE A 107 16.04 5.66 6.85
CA PHE A 107 15.41 5.04 8.01
C PHE A 107 16.21 3.81 8.49
N ALA A 108 16.47 3.77 9.81
CA ALA A 108 17.13 2.66 10.50
C ALA A 108 18.44 2.18 9.86
N HIS A 109 19.17 3.07 9.17
CA HIS A 109 20.36 2.70 8.40
C HIS A 109 20.10 1.57 7.39
N SER A 110 18.86 1.44 6.97
CA SER A 110 18.42 0.41 6.02
C SER A 110 19.30 0.48 4.78
N PRO A 111 19.92 -0.63 4.36
CA PRO A 111 20.67 -0.64 3.12
C PRO A 111 19.74 -0.22 2.00
N ASN A 112 20.25 0.57 1.08
CA ASN A 112 19.51 1.03 -0.10
C ASN A 112 18.77 -0.16 -0.75
N TYR A 113 17.47 -0.28 -0.47
CA TYR A 113 16.61 -1.36 -0.95
C TYR A 113 16.66 -1.51 -2.47
N MET A 114 16.92 -0.42 -3.20
CA MET A 114 17.06 -0.42 -4.65
C MET A 114 18.25 -1.26 -5.14
N LYS A 115 19.26 -1.54 -4.32
CA LYS A 115 20.32 -2.47 -4.68
C LYS A 115 19.83 -3.92 -4.78
N ASN A 116 18.77 -4.25 -4.07
CA ASN A 116 18.17 -5.59 -4.06
C ASN A 116 17.14 -5.77 -5.19
N VAL A 117 16.78 -4.71 -5.90
CA VAL A 117 15.85 -4.77 -7.04
C VAL A 117 16.64 -4.99 -8.32
N ALA A 118 16.27 -6.01 -9.10
CA ALA A 118 16.93 -6.31 -10.38
C ALA A 118 16.95 -5.08 -11.30
N PRO A 119 18.06 -4.83 -12.02
CA PRO A 119 18.20 -3.65 -12.89
C PRO A 119 17.05 -3.49 -13.89
N PHE A 120 16.62 -4.58 -14.52
CA PHE A 120 15.48 -4.59 -15.44
C PHE A 120 14.19 -4.06 -14.76
N ILE A 121 13.90 -4.49 -13.53
CA ILE A 121 12.70 -4.05 -12.80
C ILE A 121 12.78 -2.57 -12.44
N ARG A 122 13.97 -2.09 -12.04
CA ARG A 122 14.18 -0.64 -11.80
C ARG A 122 13.92 0.19 -13.04
N GLU A 123 14.36 -0.29 -14.20
CA GLU A 123 14.08 0.36 -15.47
C GLU A 123 12.58 0.42 -15.77
N GLN A 124 11.84 -0.67 -15.53
CA GLN A 124 10.38 -0.68 -15.72
C GLN A 124 9.67 0.30 -14.78
N ILE A 125 10.06 0.36 -13.51
CA ILE A 125 9.52 1.34 -12.56
C ILE A 125 9.77 2.76 -13.05
N ASN A 126 10.98 3.07 -13.53
CA ASN A 126 11.32 4.41 -13.97
C ASN A 126 10.62 4.85 -15.25
N LYS A 127 10.04 3.94 -16.05
CA LYS A 127 9.13 4.29 -17.14
C LYS A 127 7.83 4.95 -16.67
N LEU A 128 7.46 4.79 -15.41
CA LEU A 128 6.30 5.42 -14.80
C LEU A 128 6.56 6.87 -14.35
N SER A 129 7.81 7.33 -14.45
CA SER A 129 8.23 8.65 -13.96
C SER A 129 7.47 9.79 -14.64
N GLN A 130 7.23 10.84 -13.87
CA GLN A 130 6.65 12.09 -14.36
C GLN A 130 7.72 13.17 -14.48
N PRO A 131 7.50 14.27 -15.21
CA PRO A 131 8.45 15.37 -15.28
C PRO A 131 8.85 15.88 -13.89
N GLY A 132 10.12 15.72 -13.52
CA GLY A 132 10.66 16.10 -12.21
C GLY A 132 10.45 15.10 -11.08
N GLU A 133 9.74 14.00 -11.32
CA GLU A 133 9.46 12.96 -10.31
C GLU A 133 9.88 11.59 -10.81
N GLU A 134 11.01 11.08 -10.34
CA GLU A 134 11.50 9.74 -10.64
C GLU A 134 10.70 8.71 -9.83
N ALA A 135 10.01 7.79 -10.51
CA ALA A 135 9.08 6.84 -9.87
C ALA A 135 9.76 5.93 -8.82
N SER A 136 11.02 5.57 -9.03
CA SER A 136 11.80 4.78 -8.07
C SER A 136 12.05 5.47 -6.72
N ARG A 137 11.79 6.78 -6.61
CA ARG A 137 11.81 7.50 -5.33
C ARG A 137 10.54 7.34 -4.51
N TYR A 138 9.45 6.90 -5.13
CA TYR A 138 8.12 6.81 -4.51
C TYR A 138 7.60 5.39 -4.41
N ALA A 139 8.14 4.47 -5.22
CA ALA A 139 7.68 3.09 -5.29
C ALA A 139 8.84 2.11 -5.42
N VAL A 140 8.67 0.95 -4.81
CA VAL A 140 9.54 -0.21 -4.96
C VAL A 140 8.72 -1.40 -5.45
N CYS A 141 9.30 -2.20 -6.36
CA CYS A 141 8.63 -3.41 -6.82
C CYS A 141 8.53 -4.42 -5.68
N TYR A 142 7.32 -4.81 -5.35
CA TYR A 142 7.02 -5.85 -4.38
C TYR A 142 6.93 -7.22 -5.07
N MET A 143 6.13 -7.29 -6.14
CA MET A 143 5.97 -8.48 -6.97
C MET A 143 5.87 -8.08 -8.44
N TRP A 144 6.32 -8.92 -9.33
CA TRP A 144 6.10 -8.78 -10.75
C TRP A 144 5.88 -10.15 -11.40
N GLY A 145 5.22 -10.17 -12.52
CA GLY A 145 4.99 -11.37 -13.29
C GLY A 145 4.70 -11.04 -14.75
N THR A 146 4.62 -12.08 -15.56
CA THR A 146 4.23 -11.97 -16.96
C THR A 146 2.83 -12.52 -17.16
N ALA A 147 2.02 -11.83 -17.96
CA ALA A 147 0.80 -12.40 -18.51
C ALA A 147 1.11 -13.12 -19.83
N GLY A 148 0.38 -14.19 -20.10
CA GLY A 148 0.55 -14.97 -21.33
C GLY A 148 -0.75 -15.61 -21.78
N LEU A 149 -0.78 -16.06 -23.03
CA LEU A 149 -1.89 -16.78 -23.60
C LEU A 149 -1.69 -18.29 -23.36
N LEU A 150 -2.62 -18.91 -22.66
CA LEU A 150 -2.73 -20.36 -22.60
C LEU A 150 -3.81 -20.82 -23.59
N TYR A 151 -3.44 -21.65 -24.54
CA TYR A 151 -4.36 -22.12 -25.55
C TYR A 151 -4.22 -23.63 -25.80
N ASN A 152 -5.28 -24.26 -26.29
CA ASN A 152 -5.28 -25.68 -26.63
C ASN A 152 -4.87 -25.85 -28.10
N ARG A 153 -3.69 -26.43 -28.33
CA ARG A 153 -3.12 -26.67 -29.66
C ARG A 153 -3.96 -27.57 -30.55
N ALA A 154 -4.85 -28.38 -29.99
CA ALA A 154 -5.76 -29.21 -30.77
C ALA A 154 -6.84 -28.40 -31.52
N TYR A 155 -7.11 -27.18 -31.06
CA TYR A 155 -8.16 -26.30 -31.60
C TYR A 155 -7.65 -24.99 -32.16
N VAL A 156 -6.53 -24.50 -31.66
CA VAL A 156 -5.96 -23.21 -32.05
C VAL A 156 -4.54 -23.40 -32.56
N PRO A 157 -4.26 -23.09 -33.84
CA PRO A 157 -2.90 -23.15 -34.40
C PRO A 157 -1.95 -22.14 -33.70
N ASP A 158 -0.67 -22.50 -33.58
CA ASP A 158 0.36 -21.63 -33.01
C ASP A 158 0.46 -20.28 -33.73
N SER A 159 0.21 -20.24 -35.03
CA SER A 159 0.22 -18.99 -35.81
C SER A 159 -0.88 -18.01 -35.40
N VAL A 160 -2.01 -18.50 -34.92
CA VAL A 160 -3.10 -17.65 -34.40
C VAL A 160 -2.75 -17.13 -33.00
N ALA A 161 -2.21 -17.99 -32.14
CA ALA A 161 -1.87 -17.65 -30.78
C ALA A 161 -0.53 -16.87 -30.63
N ALA A 162 0.15 -16.58 -31.74
CA ALA A 162 1.44 -15.89 -31.77
C ALA A 162 1.34 -14.39 -31.42
N SER A 163 0.15 -13.80 -31.43
CA SER A 163 -0.12 -12.39 -31.14
C SER A 163 -1.29 -12.26 -30.18
N TRP A 164 -1.28 -11.19 -29.39
CA TRP A 164 -2.41 -10.78 -28.56
C TRP A 164 -3.66 -10.45 -29.37
N ASP A 165 -3.51 -10.17 -30.67
CA ASP A 165 -4.62 -9.89 -31.58
C ASP A 165 -5.61 -11.05 -31.70
N CYS A 166 -5.22 -12.27 -31.32
CA CYS A 166 -6.11 -13.43 -31.30
C CYS A 166 -7.24 -13.34 -30.27
N LEU A 167 -7.23 -12.36 -29.40
CA LEU A 167 -8.29 -12.11 -28.40
C LEU A 167 -9.40 -11.16 -28.89
N TRP A 168 -9.26 -10.57 -30.10
CA TRP A 168 -10.20 -9.57 -30.65
C TRP A 168 -10.96 -10.02 -31.89
#